data_9eedfd0d067da02b187ca9216f1564de
#
_entry.id   9eedfd0d067da02b187ca9216f1564de
#
_cell.length_a   1.000
_cell.length_b   1.000
_cell.length_c   1.000
_cell.angle_alpha   90.00
_cell.angle_beta   90.00
_cell.angle_gamma   90.00
#
_symmetry.space_group_name_H-M   'P 1'
#
loop_
_entity.id
_entity.type
_entity.pdbx_description
1 polymer ?
#
loop_
_entity_poly.entity_id
_entity_poly.type
_entity_poly.pdbx_seq_one_letter_code
_entity_poly.pdbx_strand_id
1 'polypeptide(L)'
;MKTNNIILRPLRRMTIQERIDDGMYNATDFLNQWNDLYPHKAITFDEFIEKEYVFEESFGENLHLSERYIKEEDGIWMDLCLFNSLLITIDVDLWVELQMEKAEDKGRKYIELLLNDRAQKNNEYTYTYILTDKSGKYKIGRTSDLKKRFSTFCVSNPSIKIIAIIIGDAEEELHRRFRNKQVKGEWFDLSDFDIKYILNKYKTINA
;
A
#
# COMPACT_ATOMS: atom_id res chain seq x y z
N MET A 1 -30.36 16.33 2.15
CA MET A 1 -28.90 16.53 2.23
C MET A 1 -28.33 15.37 3.03
N LYS A 2 -27.54 14.50 2.42
CA LYS A 2 -26.74 13.52 3.19
C LYS A 2 -25.67 14.33 3.92
N THR A 3 -25.72 14.40 5.23
CA THR A 3 -24.59 14.88 6.04
C THR A 3 -23.49 13.85 5.90
N ASN A 4 -22.60 14.06 4.93
CA ASN A 4 -21.41 13.23 4.80
C ASN A 4 -20.56 13.41 6.06
N ASN A 5 -20.50 12.41 6.90
CA ASN A 5 -19.56 12.37 8.01
C ASN A 5 -18.15 12.27 7.44
N ILE A 6 -17.43 13.38 7.43
CA ILE A 6 -16.06 13.47 6.88
C ILE A 6 -15.07 13.55 8.03
N ILE A 7 -14.06 12.71 8.00
CA ILE A 7 -12.85 12.84 8.82
C ILE A 7 -11.83 13.67 8.03
N LEU A 8 -11.26 14.67 8.67
CA LEU A 8 -10.16 15.46 8.14
C LEU A 8 -8.84 14.93 8.70
N ARG A 9 -7.96 14.45 7.82
CA ARG A 9 -6.63 13.96 8.20
C ARG A 9 -5.56 14.93 7.73
N PRO A 10 -4.74 15.45 8.63
CA PRO A 10 -3.61 16.29 8.25
C PRO A 10 -2.55 15.46 7.51
N LEU A 11 -2.03 16.01 6.41
CA LEU A 11 -0.93 15.44 5.66
C LEU A 11 0.00 16.56 5.19
N ARG A 12 1.09 16.83 5.89
CA ARG A 12 1.96 18.00 5.68
C ARG A 12 1.19 19.31 5.79
N ARG A 13 1.10 20.05 4.67
CA ARG A 13 0.37 21.31 4.55
C ARG A 13 -1.02 21.12 3.94
N MET A 14 -1.44 19.90 3.74
CA MET A 14 -2.71 19.51 3.14
C MET A 14 -3.61 18.83 4.15
N THR A 15 -4.87 18.69 3.78
CA THR A 15 -5.86 17.95 4.54
C THR A 15 -6.52 16.93 3.63
N ILE A 16 -6.55 15.68 4.03
CA ILE A 16 -7.24 14.61 3.33
C ILE A 16 -8.64 14.47 3.91
N GLN A 17 -9.64 14.46 3.04
CA GLN A 17 -11.02 14.18 3.39
C GLN A 17 -11.31 12.69 3.21
N GLU A 18 -11.67 12.00 4.29
CA GLU A 18 -12.12 10.61 4.31
C GLU A 18 -13.59 10.56 4.71
N ARG A 19 -14.43 9.94 3.89
CA ARG A 19 -15.86 9.77 4.16
C ARG A 19 -16.06 8.52 5.02
N ILE A 20 -16.72 8.68 6.19
CA ILE A 20 -16.86 7.61 7.19
C ILE A 20 -17.77 6.49 6.68
N ASP A 21 -18.81 6.83 5.95
CA ASP A 21 -19.89 5.91 5.58
C ASP A 21 -19.41 4.77 4.64
N ASP A 22 -18.44 5.04 3.77
CA ASP A 22 -17.92 4.08 2.79
C ASP A 22 -16.38 4.03 2.73
N GLY A 23 -15.69 4.86 3.50
CA GLY A 23 -14.23 4.90 3.56
C GLY A 23 -13.57 5.49 2.31
N MET A 24 -14.30 6.27 1.52
CA MET A 24 -13.76 6.90 0.31
C MET A 24 -13.04 8.23 0.62
N TYR A 25 -12.11 8.58 -0.25
CA TYR A 25 -11.21 9.74 -0.14
C TYR A 25 -11.50 10.75 -1.24
N ASN A 26 -11.59 12.04 -0.90
CA ASN A 26 -11.83 13.11 -1.87
C ASN A 26 -10.56 13.42 -2.67
N ALA A 27 -10.47 12.85 -3.86
CA ALA A 27 -9.34 13.05 -4.76
C ALA A 27 -9.31 14.46 -5.37
N THR A 28 -10.46 15.04 -5.66
CA THR A 28 -10.54 16.40 -6.21
C THR A 28 -9.96 17.43 -5.24
N ASP A 29 -10.40 17.39 -3.98
CA ASP A 29 -9.91 18.30 -2.96
C ASP A 29 -8.40 18.12 -2.73
N PHE A 30 -7.94 16.86 -2.65
CA PHE A 30 -6.53 16.56 -2.49
C PHE A 30 -5.68 17.05 -3.66
N LEU A 31 -6.09 16.78 -4.90
CA LEU A 31 -5.35 17.20 -6.10
C LEU A 31 -5.30 18.72 -6.24
N ASN A 32 -6.36 19.42 -5.89
CA ASN A 32 -6.36 20.89 -5.88
C ASN A 32 -5.29 21.42 -4.90
N GLN A 33 -5.29 20.93 -3.66
CA GLN A 33 -4.29 21.32 -2.66
C GLN A 33 -2.87 20.97 -3.10
N TRP A 34 -2.67 19.79 -3.69
CA TRP A 34 -1.36 19.36 -4.21
C TRP A 34 -0.86 20.26 -5.33
N ASN A 35 -1.70 20.53 -6.32
CA ASN A 35 -1.34 21.32 -7.50
C ASN A 35 -1.06 22.79 -7.13
N ASP A 36 -1.77 23.33 -6.16
CA ASP A 36 -1.51 24.66 -5.63
C ASP A 36 -0.15 24.75 -4.90
N LEU A 37 0.20 23.75 -4.12
CA LEU A 37 1.45 23.70 -3.37
C LEU A 37 2.67 23.34 -4.24
N TYR A 38 2.46 22.51 -5.27
CA TYR A 38 3.53 21.96 -6.11
C TYR A 38 3.21 22.08 -7.61
N PRO A 39 3.07 23.30 -8.15
CA PRO A 39 2.63 23.50 -9.53
C PRO A 39 3.55 22.85 -10.58
N HIS A 40 4.83 22.65 -10.26
CA HIS A 40 5.80 21.95 -11.13
C HIS A 40 5.64 20.40 -11.13
N LYS A 41 4.82 19.88 -10.25
CA LYS A 41 4.44 18.46 -10.15
C LYS A 41 2.92 18.28 -10.27
N ALA A 42 2.23 19.27 -10.78
CA ALA A 42 0.79 19.22 -10.95
C ALA A 42 0.39 18.00 -11.79
N ILE A 43 -0.72 17.37 -11.40
CA ILE A 43 -1.31 16.23 -12.08
C ILE A 43 -2.83 16.35 -12.01
N THR A 44 -3.50 16.03 -13.10
CA THR A 44 -4.95 15.91 -13.12
C THR A 44 -5.41 14.51 -12.77
N PHE A 45 -6.69 14.38 -12.40
CA PHE A 45 -7.29 13.08 -12.18
C PHE A 45 -7.23 12.19 -13.44
N ASP A 46 -7.51 12.76 -14.60
CA ASP A 46 -7.54 12.02 -15.86
C ASP A 46 -6.14 11.52 -16.26
N GLU A 47 -5.09 12.34 -16.08
CA GLU A 47 -3.70 11.91 -16.28
C GLU A 47 -3.28 10.80 -15.31
N PHE A 48 -3.77 10.84 -14.06
CA PHE A 48 -3.52 9.76 -13.10
C PHE A 48 -4.20 8.47 -13.54
N ILE A 49 -5.49 8.52 -13.89
CA ILE A 49 -6.27 7.35 -14.32
C ILE A 49 -5.70 6.75 -15.60
N GLU A 50 -5.24 7.55 -16.55
CA GLU A 50 -4.59 7.05 -17.76
C GLU A 50 -3.32 6.25 -17.44
N LYS A 51 -2.51 6.71 -16.49
CA LYS A 51 -1.32 5.96 -16.02
C LYS A 51 -1.70 4.64 -15.34
N GLU A 52 -2.76 4.62 -14.55
CA GLU A 52 -3.26 3.40 -13.89
C GLU A 52 -3.78 2.38 -14.91
N TYR A 53 -4.48 2.80 -15.97
CA TYR A 53 -4.91 1.92 -17.06
C TYR A 53 -3.73 1.25 -17.77
N VAL A 54 -2.69 2.00 -18.12
CA VAL A 54 -1.46 1.46 -18.74
C VAL A 54 -0.79 0.45 -17.83
N PHE A 55 -0.80 0.69 -16.52
CA PHE A 55 -0.26 -0.21 -15.53
C PHE A 55 -1.05 -1.52 -15.46
N GLU A 56 -2.39 -1.46 -15.41
CA GLU A 56 -3.27 -2.63 -15.40
C GLU A 56 -3.11 -3.51 -16.64
N GLU A 57 -3.12 -2.92 -17.84
CA GLU A 57 -2.92 -3.66 -19.09
C GLU A 57 -1.59 -4.41 -19.11
N SER A 58 -0.54 -3.82 -18.53
CA SER A 58 0.80 -4.40 -18.49
C SER A 58 0.88 -5.66 -17.61
N PHE A 59 -0.04 -5.84 -16.67
CA PHE A 59 -0.08 -6.97 -15.74
C PHE A 59 -1.19 -7.99 -16.04
N GLY A 60 -2.03 -7.74 -17.07
CA GLY A 60 -3.08 -8.65 -17.50
C GLY A 60 -4.22 -8.83 -16.48
N GLU A 61 -4.39 -7.90 -15.56
CA GLU A 61 -5.44 -7.89 -14.56
C GLU A 61 -6.57 -6.95 -15.01
N ASN A 62 -7.78 -7.48 -15.22
CA ASN A 62 -9.00 -6.69 -15.39
C ASN A 62 -9.45 -6.13 -14.03
N LEU A 63 -8.74 -5.14 -13.53
CA LEU A 63 -9.26 -4.35 -12.43
C LEU A 63 -10.27 -3.35 -12.99
N HIS A 64 -11.51 -3.41 -12.51
CA HIS A 64 -12.54 -2.45 -12.90
C HIS A 64 -12.25 -1.09 -12.23
N LEU A 65 -11.27 -0.32 -12.76
CA LEU A 65 -10.92 1.00 -12.26
C LEU A 65 -12.15 1.90 -12.09
N SER A 66 -13.11 1.79 -13.02
CA SER A 66 -14.37 2.54 -12.97
C SER A 66 -15.23 2.25 -11.73
N GLU A 67 -15.02 1.13 -11.04
CA GLU A 67 -15.72 0.76 -9.82
C GLU A 67 -15.03 1.29 -8.55
N ARG A 68 -13.80 1.82 -8.69
CA ARG A 68 -12.97 2.30 -7.58
C ARG A 68 -13.09 3.78 -7.29
N TYR A 69 -13.82 4.51 -8.13
CA TYR A 69 -14.09 5.91 -7.90
C TYR A 69 -15.52 6.27 -8.35
N ILE A 70 -16.03 7.32 -7.74
CA ILE A 70 -17.32 7.91 -8.09
C ILE A 70 -17.15 9.40 -8.33
N LYS A 71 -17.88 9.94 -9.32
CA LYS A 71 -17.95 11.39 -9.59
C LYS A 71 -19.26 11.90 -9.02
N GLU A 72 -19.16 12.79 -8.04
CA GLU A 72 -20.29 13.45 -7.37
C GLU A 72 -20.22 14.98 -7.55
N GLU A 73 -21.24 15.71 -7.12
CA GLU A 73 -21.27 17.18 -7.27
C GLU A 73 -20.14 17.88 -6.50
N ASP A 74 -19.71 17.30 -5.37
CA ASP A 74 -18.67 17.80 -4.48
C ASP A 74 -17.27 17.27 -4.82
N GLY A 75 -17.13 16.49 -5.89
CA GLY A 75 -15.84 16.02 -6.38
C GLY A 75 -15.78 14.54 -6.76
N ILE A 76 -14.56 14.08 -6.95
CA ILE A 76 -14.23 12.68 -7.25
C ILE A 76 -13.78 12.01 -5.96
N TRP A 77 -14.47 10.93 -5.61
CA TRP A 77 -14.19 10.12 -4.44
C TRP A 77 -13.59 8.79 -4.87
N MET A 78 -12.49 8.39 -4.26
CA MET A 78 -11.76 7.15 -4.56
C MET A 78 -11.80 6.20 -3.37
N ASP A 79 -11.78 4.89 -3.65
CA ASP A 79 -11.51 3.92 -2.60
C ASP A 79 -10.07 4.07 -2.05
N LEU A 80 -9.81 3.51 -0.88
CA LEU A 80 -8.49 3.59 -0.23
C LEU A 80 -7.35 3.09 -1.14
N CYS A 81 -7.61 2.07 -1.93
CA CYS A 81 -6.56 1.45 -2.76
C CYS A 81 -6.15 2.36 -3.91
N LEU A 82 -7.12 2.92 -4.63
CA LEU A 82 -6.87 3.85 -5.71
C LEU A 82 -6.27 5.17 -5.18
N PHE A 83 -6.71 5.64 -4.00
CA PHE A 83 -6.15 6.81 -3.35
C PHE A 83 -4.70 6.58 -2.92
N ASN A 84 -4.36 5.40 -2.39
CA ASN A 84 -2.97 5.03 -2.10
C ASN A 84 -2.10 5.01 -3.37
N SER A 85 -2.62 4.51 -4.48
CA SER A 85 -1.92 4.54 -5.78
C SER A 85 -1.66 5.97 -6.23
N LEU A 86 -2.63 6.87 -6.08
CA LEU A 86 -2.47 8.29 -6.35
C LEU A 86 -1.34 8.91 -5.52
N LEU A 87 -1.33 8.69 -4.21
CA LEU A 87 -0.27 9.19 -3.32
C LEU A 87 1.11 8.68 -3.73
N ILE A 88 1.22 7.38 -4.03
CA ILE A 88 2.47 6.76 -4.47
C ILE A 88 2.95 7.33 -5.81
N THR A 89 2.03 7.59 -6.72
CA THR A 89 2.33 8.15 -8.05
C THR A 89 2.86 9.57 -7.96
N ILE A 90 2.27 10.38 -7.09
CA ILE A 90 2.63 11.78 -6.88
C ILE A 90 3.92 11.91 -6.06
N ASP A 91 3.88 11.36 -4.85
CA ASP A 91 5.00 11.36 -3.89
C ASP A 91 4.79 10.25 -2.87
N VAL A 92 5.60 9.22 -2.93
CA VAL A 92 5.48 8.06 -2.03
C VAL A 92 5.61 8.43 -0.56
N ASP A 93 6.30 9.52 -0.23
CA ASP A 93 6.42 9.96 1.16
C ASP A 93 5.07 10.38 1.73
N LEU A 94 4.15 10.90 0.89
CA LEU A 94 2.78 11.19 1.30
C LEU A 94 2.02 9.92 1.69
N TRP A 95 2.16 8.85 0.89
CA TRP A 95 1.54 7.57 1.22
C TRP A 95 2.09 7.04 2.55
N VAL A 96 3.42 7.07 2.72
CA VAL A 96 4.07 6.64 3.96
C VAL A 96 3.55 7.43 5.16
N GLU A 97 3.48 8.76 5.07
CA GLU A 97 3.01 9.63 6.14
C GLU A 97 1.53 9.35 6.49
N LEU A 98 0.67 9.12 5.48
CA LEU A 98 -0.72 8.73 5.73
C LEU A 98 -0.82 7.37 6.43
N GLN A 99 0.01 6.39 6.05
CA GLN A 99 0.05 5.11 6.75
C GLN A 99 0.55 5.26 8.20
N MET A 100 1.51 6.17 8.44
CA MET A 100 1.98 6.49 9.80
C MET A 100 0.87 7.09 10.66
N GLU A 101 0.11 7.99 10.10
CA GLU A 101 -1.01 8.62 10.82
C GLU A 101 -2.11 7.61 11.16
N LYS A 102 -2.37 6.66 10.25
CA LYS A 102 -3.39 5.61 10.41
C LYS A 102 -2.93 4.41 11.26
N ALA A 103 -1.62 4.23 11.42
CA ALA A 103 -1.08 3.06 12.10
C ALA A 103 -1.09 3.21 13.62
N GLU A 104 -1.50 2.15 14.34
CA GLU A 104 -1.20 2.00 15.76
C GLU A 104 0.33 1.93 16.00
N ASP A 105 0.80 2.13 17.24
CA ASP A 105 2.23 2.26 17.58
C ASP A 105 3.18 1.20 16.98
N LYS A 106 2.68 -0.01 16.76
CA LYS A 106 3.47 -1.08 16.10
C LYS A 106 3.70 -0.81 14.61
N GLY A 107 2.70 -0.26 13.92
CA GLY A 107 2.80 0.10 12.52
C GLY A 107 3.72 1.31 12.28
N ARG A 108 3.78 2.28 13.22
CA ARG A 108 4.67 3.45 13.12
C ARG A 108 6.14 3.06 13.04
N LYS A 109 6.58 2.14 13.89
CA LYS A 109 7.96 1.61 13.86
C LYS A 109 8.36 1.01 12.51
N TYR A 110 7.42 0.34 11.87
CA TYR A 110 7.57 -0.24 10.55
C TYR A 110 7.81 0.84 9.49
N ILE A 111 7.01 1.88 9.52
CA ILE A 111 7.05 2.96 8.54
C ILE A 111 8.31 3.83 8.72
N GLU A 112 8.72 4.11 9.97
CA GLU A 112 9.99 4.77 10.28
C GLU A 112 11.21 4.04 9.69
N LEU A 113 11.19 2.70 9.70
CA LEU A 113 12.25 1.90 9.10
C LEU A 113 12.25 1.96 7.58
N LEU A 114 11.07 2.03 6.92
CA LEU A 114 10.97 2.26 5.48
C LEU A 114 11.52 3.65 5.09
N LEU A 115 11.30 4.67 5.91
CA LEU A 115 11.83 6.02 5.70
C LEU A 115 13.35 6.07 5.89
N ASN A 116 13.87 5.42 6.94
CA ASN A 116 15.30 5.34 7.21
C ASN A 116 16.06 4.58 6.12
N ASP A 117 15.44 3.56 5.52
CA ASP A 117 16.00 2.79 4.40
C ASP A 117 16.14 3.65 3.13
N ARG A 118 15.25 4.62 2.93
CA ARG A 118 15.37 5.60 1.82
C ARG A 118 16.56 6.53 1.95
N ALA A 119 16.95 6.89 3.18
CA ALA A 119 18.12 7.72 3.43
C ALA A 119 19.44 7.00 3.13
N GLN A 120 19.43 5.66 3.06
CA GLN A 120 20.60 4.83 2.79
C GLN A 120 20.69 4.31 1.33
N LYS A 121 20.13 4.99 0.37
CA LYS A 121 19.85 4.62 -1.02
C LYS A 121 21.04 4.19 -1.91
N ASN A 122 22.16 3.75 -1.36
CA ASN A 122 23.31 3.25 -2.10
C ASN A 122 23.60 1.75 -1.93
N ASN A 123 22.73 0.97 -1.27
CA ASN A 123 22.96 -0.47 -1.09
C ASN A 123 21.78 -1.28 -1.64
N GLU A 124 22.09 -2.27 -2.47
CA GLU A 124 21.17 -3.28 -3.00
C GLU A 124 20.65 -4.21 -1.90
N TYR A 125 19.69 -3.70 -1.09
CA TYR A 125 19.03 -4.57 -0.13
C TYR A 125 17.90 -5.35 -0.82
N THR A 126 17.87 -6.64 -0.56
CA THR A 126 16.73 -7.50 -0.86
C THR A 126 15.88 -7.64 0.40
N TYR A 127 14.58 -7.60 0.25
CA TYR A 127 13.61 -7.78 1.33
C TYR A 127 12.76 -9.00 1.04
N THR A 128 12.47 -9.77 2.09
CA THR A 128 11.45 -10.82 2.02
C THR A 128 10.21 -10.33 2.75
N TYR A 129 9.07 -10.34 2.08
CA TYR A 129 7.80 -9.91 2.66
C TYR A 129 6.87 -11.08 2.93
N ILE A 130 6.05 -10.92 3.96
CA ILE A 130 4.98 -11.84 4.30
C ILE A 130 3.68 -11.05 4.31
N LEU A 131 2.75 -11.45 3.46
CA LEU A 131 1.44 -10.83 3.30
C LEU A 131 0.35 -11.83 3.64
N THR A 132 -0.82 -11.35 4.01
CA THR A 132 -2.06 -12.15 4.08
C THR A 132 -3.19 -11.43 3.36
N ASP A 133 -4.21 -12.18 2.99
CA ASP A 133 -5.44 -11.67 2.40
C ASP A 133 -6.68 -12.18 3.15
N LYS A 134 -7.88 -11.91 2.62
CA LYS A 134 -9.14 -12.38 3.20
C LYS A 134 -9.28 -13.91 3.25
N SER A 135 -8.49 -14.65 2.47
CA SER A 135 -8.52 -16.12 2.49
C SER A 135 -7.83 -16.71 3.72
N GLY A 136 -7.13 -15.89 4.51
CA GLY A 136 -6.31 -16.33 5.63
C GLY A 136 -5.03 -17.07 5.22
N LYS A 137 -4.68 -17.05 3.94
CA LYS A 137 -3.40 -17.61 3.45
C LYS A 137 -2.32 -16.53 3.48
N TYR A 138 -1.07 -16.97 3.51
CA TYR A 138 0.09 -16.10 3.59
C TYR A 138 0.91 -16.21 2.32
N LYS A 139 1.29 -15.08 1.76
CA LYS A 139 2.22 -15.01 0.64
C LYS A 139 3.61 -14.67 1.16
N ILE A 140 4.60 -15.44 0.73
CA ILE A 140 6.02 -15.19 1.00
C ILE A 140 6.68 -14.88 -0.34
N GLY A 141 7.30 -13.72 -0.44
CA GLY A 141 8.00 -13.31 -1.66
C GLY A 141 9.12 -12.32 -1.35
N ARG A 142 9.94 -12.01 -2.36
CA ARG A 142 11.06 -11.07 -2.21
C ARG A 142 10.95 -9.88 -3.18
N THR A 143 11.63 -8.82 -2.83
CA THR A 143 11.78 -7.64 -3.70
C THR A 143 13.01 -6.84 -3.29
N SER A 144 13.64 -6.18 -4.24
CA SER A 144 14.60 -5.10 -3.99
C SER A 144 13.93 -3.72 -3.94
N ASP A 145 12.66 -3.64 -4.33
CA ASP A 145 11.88 -2.41 -4.34
C ASP A 145 10.52 -2.65 -3.68
N LEU A 146 10.46 -2.39 -2.37
CA LEU A 146 9.24 -2.51 -1.57
C LEU A 146 8.13 -1.60 -2.09
N LYS A 147 8.50 -0.38 -2.52
CA LYS A 147 7.57 0.61 -3.05
C LYS A 147 6.81 0.07 -4.26
N LYS A 148 7.54 -0.32 -5.30
CA LYS A 148 6.97 -0.85 -6.54
C LYS A 148 6.15 -2.12 -6.26
N ARG A 149 6.66 -2.99 -5.39
CA ARG A 149 5.98 -4.25 -5.06
C ARG A 149 4.67 -4.02 -4.32
N PHE A 150 4.65 -3.13 -3.33
CA PHE A 150 3.43 -2.87 -2.56
C PHE A 150 2.40 -2.05 -3.30
N SER A 151 2.81 -1.11 -4.18
CA SER A 151 1.86 -0.45 -5.08
C SER A 151 1.13 -1.46 -5.95
N THR A 152 1.84 -2.43 -6.53
CA THR A 152 1.25 -3.51 -7.31
C THR A 152 0.22 -4.31 -6.49
N PHE A 153 0.54 -4.64 -5.24
CA PHE A 153 -0.38 -5.40 -4.39
C PHE A 153 -1.62 -4.60 -3.99
N CYS A 154 -1.47 -3.33 -3.66
CA CYS A 154 -2.61 -2.48 -3.30
C CYS A 154 -3.60 -2.34 -4.44
N VAL A 155 -3.11 -2.31 -5.68
CA VAL A 155 -3.95 -2.25 -6.88
C VAL A 155 -4.65 -3.60 -7.11
N SER A 156 -3.90 -4.72 -7.05
CA SER A 156 -4.43 -6.05 -7.41
C SER A 156 -5.31 -6.69 -6.34
N ASN A 157 -5.11 -6.39 -5.07
CA ASN A 157 -5.88 -6.95 -3.97
C ASN A 157 -5.93 -6.00 -2.76
N PRO A 158 -6.99 -5.17 -2.64
CA PRO A 158 -7.13 -4.20 -1.55
C PRO A 158 -7.28 -4.83 -0.16
N SER A 159 -7.47 -6.15 -0.07
CA SER A 159 -7.57 -6.86 1.20
C SER A 159 -6.23 -7.37 1.73
N ILE A 160 -5.14 -7.14 0.98
CA ILE A 160 -3.81 -7.56 1.41
C ILE A 160 -3.38 -6.76 2.65
N LYS A 161 -2.85 -7.50 3.62
CA LYS A 161 -2.22 -6.95 4.82
C LYS A 161 -0.78 -7.41 4.89
N ILE A 162 0.12 -6.49 5.20
CA ILE A 162 1.52 -6.81 5.46
C ILE A 162 1.60 -7.38 6.89
N ILE A 163 2.19 -8.55 7.03
CA ILE A 163 2.42 -9.21 8.33
C ILE A 163 3.83 -8.94 8.81
N ALA A 164 4.81 -9.04 7.91
CA ALA A 164 6.20 -8.75 8.23
C ALA A 164 7.01 -8.43 6.98
N ILE A 165 8.09 -7.68 7.17
CA ILE A 165 9.18 -7.55 6.20
C ILE A 165 10.47 -7.96 6.90
N ILE A 166 11.17 -8.88 6.30
CA ILE A 166 12.49 -9.34 6.70
C ILE A 166 13.53 -8.53 5.92
N ILE A 167 14.50 -7.95 6.60
CA ILE A 167 15.65 -7.33 5.96
C ILE A 167 16.60 -8.42 5.52
N GLY A 168 16.67 -8.67 4.22
CA GLY A 168 17.47 -9.72 3.60
C GLY A 168 16.65 -10.69 2.74
N ASP A 169 17.36 -11.58 2.05
CA ASP A 169 16.75 -12.65 1.24
C ASP A 169 16.56 -13.92 2.09
N ALA A 170 15.35 -14.14 2.54
CA ALA A 170 14.94 -15.34 3.26
C ALA A 170 13.87 -16.15 2.49
N GLU A 171 13.51 -15.74 1.26
CA GLU A 171 12.42 -16.34 0.50
C GLU A 171 12.63 -17.83 0.29
N GLU A 172 13.77 -18.21 -0.28
CA GLU A 172 14.06 -19.62 -0.61
C GLU A 172 14.08 -20.51 0.64
N GLU A 173 14.67 -20.01 1.73
CA GLU A 173 14.71 -20.73 3.00
C GLU A 173 13.30 -20.96 3.56
N LEU A 174 12.46 -19.92 3.55
CA LEU A 174 11.09 -20.02 4.04
C LEU A 174 10.23 -20.92 3.15
N HIS A 175 10.36 -20.83 1.81
CA HIS A 175 9.68 -21.72 0.88
C HIS A 175 10.06 -23.18 1.12
N ARG A 176 11.35 -23.47 1.30
CA ARG A 176 11.84 -24.83 1.61
C ARG A 176 11.29 -25.33 2.95
N ARG A 177 11.28 -24.47 3.98
CA ARG A 177 10.78 -24.80 5.30
C ARG A 177 9.30 -25.14 5.31
N PHE A 178 8.50 -24.32 4.62
CA PHE A 178 7.05 -24.44 4.60
C PHE A 178 6.50 -25.17 3.37
N ARG A 179 7.35 -25.91 2.66
CA ARG A 179 6.97 -26.60 1.42
C ARG A 179 5.72 -27.48 1.56
N ASN A 180 5.57 -28.14 2.71
CA ASN A 180 4.42 -29.00 3.02
C ASN A 180 3.12 -28.21 3.31
N LYS A 181 3.21 -26.90 3.45
CA LYS A 181 2.09 -25.98 3.67
C LYS A 181 1.81 -25.10 2.45
N GLN A 182 2.52 -25.32 1.35
CA GLN A 182 2.33 -24.58 0.11
C GLN A 182 0.97 -24.93 -0.51
N VAL A 183 0.16 -23.91 -0.78
CA VAL A 183 -1.17 -24.06 -1.38
C VAL A 183 -1.06 -23.89 -2.91
N LYS A 184 -0.45 -22.79 -3.35
CA LYS A 184 -0.24 -22.50 -4.77
C LYS A 184 0.81 -21.39 -4.93
N GLY A 185 1.80 -21.60 -5.82
CA GLY A 185 2.85 -20.62 -6.08
C GLY A 185 3.53 -20.17 -4.79
N GLU A 186 3.50 -18.88 -4.49
CA GLU A 186 4.11 -18.28 -3.29
C GLU A 186 3.13 -18.20 -2.09
N TRP A 187 1.97 -18.87 -2.15
CA TRP A 187 0.94 -18.88 -1.11
C TRP A 187 1.02 -20.13 -0.25
N PHE A 188 0.92 -19.92 1.07
CA PHE A 188 1.09 -20.93 2.10
C PHE A 188 -0.03 -20.91 3.14
N ASP A 189 -0.38 -22.07 3.68
CA ASP A 189 -1.30 -22.23 4.80
C ASP A 189 -0.51 -22.23 6.12
N LEU A 190 -0.07 -21.06 6.56
CA LEU A 190 0.73 -20.91 7.76
C LEU A 190 -0.17 -20.78 8.99
N SER A 191 0.27 -21.40 10.09
CA SER A 191 -0.34 -21.22 11.41
C SER A 191 0.25 -20.03 12.15
N ASP A 192 -0.39 -19.60 13.24
CA ASP A 192 0.16 -18.57 14.13
C ASP A 192 1.54 -18.94 14.69
N PHE A 193 1.80 -20.25 14.89
CA PHE A 193 3.12 -20.74 15.30
C PHE A 193 4.18 -20.52 14.22
N ASP A 194 3.83 -20.70 12.95
CA ASP A 194 4.75 -20.46 11.84
C ASP A 194 5.08 -18.98 11.71
N ILE A 195 4.06 -18.13 11.85
CA ILE A 195 4.27 -16.68 11.85
C ILE A 195 5.15 -16.26 13.03
N LYS A 196 4.86 -16.72 14.25
CA LYS A 196 5.71 -16.45 15.42
C LYS A 196 7.15 -16.94 15.22
N TYR A 197 7.33 -18.12 14.62
CA TYR A 197 8.66 -18.61 14.29
C TYR A 197 9.42 -17.62 13.37
N ILE A 198 8.76 -17.14 12.30
CA ILE A 198 9.36 -16.18 11.36
C ILE A 198 9.75 -14.89 12.10
N LEU A 199 8.83 -14.32 12.88
CA LEU A 199 9.04 -13.08 13.62
C LEU A 199 10.15 -13.16 14.66
N ASN A 200 10.38 -14.34 15.23
CA ASN A 200 11.44 -14.56 16.23
C ASN A 200 12.79 -14.87 15.58
N LYS A 201 12.79 -15.52 14.42
CA LYS A 201 14.03 -15.95 13.78
C LYS A 201 14.73 -14.83 13.02
N TYR A 202 13.98 -13.97 12.37
CA TYR A 202 14.51 -12.95 11.48
C TYR A 202 14.36 -11.55 12.09
N LYS A 203 15.30 -10.66 11.74
CA LYS A 203 15.12 -9.23 12.01
C LYS A 203 13.98 -8.74 11.12
N THR A 204 12.80 -8.68 11.71
CA THR A 204 11.59 -8.28 11.01
C THR A 204 11.17 -6.88 11.38
N ILE A 205 10.53 -6.26 10.42
CA ILE A 205 9.69 -5.10 10.58
C ILE A 205 8.26 -5.65 10.62
N ASN A 206 7.63 -5.59 11.77
CA ASN A 206 6.27 -6.11 11.96
C ASN A 206 5.26 -5.00 11.65
N ALA A 207 4.25 -5.33 10.87
CA ALA A 207 3.11 -4.44 10.62
C ALA A 207 2.12 -4.46 11.78
#